data_f7dab7df8fab1c4a18603db3b91ed093
#
_entry.id   f7dab7df8fab1c4a18603db3b91ed093
#
_cell.length_a   1.000
_cell.length_b   1.000
_cell.length_c   1.000
_cell.angle_alpha   90.00
_cell.angle_beta   90.00
_cell.angle_gamma   90.00
#
_symmetry.space_group_name_H-M   'P 1'
#
loop_
_entity.id
_entity.type
_entity.pdbx_description
1 polymer ?
#
loop_
_entity_poly.entity_id
_entity_poly.type
_entity_poly.pdbx_seq_one_letter_code
_entity_poly.pdbx_strand_id
1 'polypeptide(L)'
;MTSMPSVSALPLPIQLAWLIPLYGFSGVILSLPWAAGWIKRNGPRPAAYLNLLLTLLAVVHGSFILRDVLTLGPQQIDWRWFQVADLDLRIGFDLSLTNLAALELVTFMSLVGQVFALGYLDKEWSLARFYALVGFFEGAMAGVVLSSNLFITYFLLEMLTLSTYLLVGFWYAQPLVVTAARDAFLTKRVGDVLLLMSVVALAAWAPSLSFDALDQWSRTALQEGAITPLAGTLIGLGLIAGPMGKCAQFPMHLWLDEAMEGPNPASILRNSAVVTCGALVLVKVMPLLRLSPLAVSVLLVVGTISALAGALVAIAQVDLKRAFSYGTTSYLGLVFIAIGLQQPAIALLLLLAHGLAKALLFMSVGSVIATTNCQDITELGGLAQRMPATTSAYLMGGAALTGMAPLAGFWCLSRLVEVLLPERPFFACVVLLTNTLTMFNLVRVYRQVFLDKPHPKTKRTPEVLWLMALPMVSLGVLLAFLPAVMRRLEPYLGLGPVSTTAGLLVLASGVMGLVAELALPVSRFSSRSVIRPLRAIQDLLAADFYTDRLYRSTIVAFVAGLARLTNGFDRQVINRLAERVGLASMSTAEGLKLGVSGQLQSYVFTVITAIVILFAGLASLQVLR
;
A
#
# COMPACT_ATOMS: atom_id res chain seq x y z
N MET A 1 -12.35 25.72 25.30
CA MET A 1 -12.87 24.33 25.36
C MET A 1 -14.37 24.38 25.11
N THR A 2 -14.79 24.38 23.86
CA THR A 2 -16.21 24.21 23.51
C THR A 2 -16.54 22.74 23.75
N SER A 3 -17.49 22.47 24.66
CA SER A 3 -17.99 21.12 24.92
C SER A 3 -18.39 20.46 23.60
N MET A 4 -17.75 19.33 23.26
CA MET A 4 -18.19 18.53 22.11
C MET A 4 -19.68 18.23 22.26
N PRO A 5 -20.52 18.48 21.24
CA PRO A 5 -21.93 18.12 21.30
C PRO A 5 -22.04 16.61 21.54
N SER A 6 -23.01 16.23 22.38
CA SER A 6 -23.30 14.81 22.61
C SER A 6 -23.58 14.16 21.26
N VAL A 7 -23.05 12.96 21.00
CA VAL A 7 -23.23 12.23 19.73
C VAL A 7 -24.68 12.19 19.29
N SER A 8 -25.61 12.15 20.25
CA SER A 8 -27.07 12.17 20.00
C SER A 8 -27.62 13.48 19.42
N ALA A 9 -26.84 14.58 19.43
CA ALA A 9 -27.25 15.88 18.86
C ALA A 9 -26.81 16.07 17.39
N LEU A 10 -25.98 15.16 16.86
CA LEU A 10 -25.49 15.22 15.48
C LEU A 10 -26.51 14.63 14.49
N PRO A 11 -26.44 15.00 13.19
CA PRO A 11 -27.26 14.38 12.14
C PRO A 11 -27.08 12.86 12.09
N LEU A 12 -28.13 12.13 11.76
CA LEU A 12 -28.14 10.67 11.70
C LEU A 12 -27.03 10.06 10.83
N PRO A 13 -26.70 10.59 9.64
CA PRO A 13 -25.56 10.07 8.85
C PRO A 13 -24.24 10.10 9.62
N ILE A 14 -23.97 11.18 10.35
CA ILE A 14 -22.73 11.32 11.16
C ILE A 14 -22.74 10.32 12.31
N GLN A 15 -23.85 10.15 13.03
CA GLN A 15 -23.95 9.17 14.12
C GLN A 15 -23.68 7.74 13.65
N LEU A 16 -24.05 7.42 12.42
CA LEU A 16 -23.90 6.10 11.81
C LEU A 16 -22.62 5.94 10.96
N ALA A 17 -21.67 6.87 11.02
CA ALA A 17 -20.43 6.84 10.22
C ALA A 17 -19.65 5.52 10.34
N TRP A 18 -19.75 4.84 11.50
CA TRP A 18 -19.14 3.53 11.75
C TRP A 18 -19.65 2.42 10.84
N LEU A 19 -20.85 2.57 10.24
CA LEU A 19 -21.39 1.63 9.26
C LEU A 19 -20.58 1.61 7.95
N ILE A 20 -19.86 2.69 7.60
CA ILE A 20 -19.18 2.77 6.31
C ILE A 20 -18.13 1.66 6.15
N PRO A 21 -17.16 1.47 7.06
CA PRO A 21 -16.27 0.31 6.99
C PRO A 21 -17.01 -1.02 7.09
N LEU A 22 -18.10 -1.08 7.85
CA LEU A 22 -18.89 -2.29 8.02
C LEU A 22 -19.67 -2.71 6.77
N TYR A 23 -20.02 -1.80 5.85
CA TYR A 23 -20.60 -2.19 4.57
C TYR A 23 -19.63 -3.11 3.81
N GLY A 24 -18.34 -2.76 3.72
CA GLY A 24 -17.34 -3.61 3.09
C GLY A 24 -17.17 -4.96 3.80
N PHE A 25 -17.02 -4.96 5.13
CA PHE A 25 -16.91 -6.21 5.90
C PHE A 25 -18.17 -7.08 5.85
N SER A 26 -19.36 -6.47 5.83
CA SER A 26 -20.61 -7.20 5.65
C SER A 26 -20.67 -7.89 4.28
N GLY A 27 -20.14 -7.24 3.25
CA GLY A 27 -20.01 -7.82 1.91
C GLY A 27 -19.24 -9.15 1.92
N VAL A 28 -18.18 -9.27 2.76
CA VAL A 28 -17.46 -10.53 2.94
C VAL A 28 -18.36 -11.61 3.49
N ILE A 29 -19.01 -11.33 4.65
CA ILE A 29 -19.82 -12.31 5.38
C ILE A 29 -20.98 -12.78 4.51
N LEU A 30 -21.67 -11.85 3.89
CA LEU A 30 -22.84 -12.13 3.05
C LEU A 30 -22.48 -12.85 1.74
N SER A 31 -21.25 -12.73 1.25
CA SER A 31 -20.76 -13.46 0.07
C SER A 31 -20.24 -14.87 0.38
N LEU A 32 -19.98 -15.20 1.66
CA LEU A 32 -19.44 -16.50 2.07
C LEU A 32 -20.23 -17.70 1.54
N PRO A 33 -21.59 -17.73 1.53
CA PRO A 33 -22.32 -18.89 1.05
C PRO A 33 -22.02 -19.26 -0.41
N TRP A 34 -21.80 -18.27 -1.27
CA TRP A 34 -21.38 -18.50 -2.66
C TRP A 34 -19.88 -18.78 -2.77
N ALA A 35 -19.06 -18.05 -2.02
CA ALA A 35 -17.60 -18.22 -2.03
C ALA A 35 -17.17 -19.60 -1.48
N ALA A 36 -17.87 -20.12 -0.46
CA ALA A 36 -17.65 -21.46 0.10
C ALA A 36 -18.30 -22.58 -0.74
N GLY A 37 -19.08 -22.23 -1.76
CA GLY A 37 -19.76 -23.22 -2.62
C GLY A 37 -21.00 -23.87 -2.01
N TRP A 38 -21.56 -23.31 -0.94
CA TRP A 38 -22.82 -23.80 -0.34
C TRP A 38 -24.01 -23.52 -1.26
N ILE A 39 -24.03 -22.37 -1.94
CA ILE A 39 -25.04 -22.00 -2.92
C ILE A 39 -24.42 -22.09 -4.33
N LYS A 40 -24.82 -23.11 -5.09
CA LYS A 40 -24.35 -23.34 -6.47
C LYS A 40 -25.39 -23.03 -7.54
N ARG A 41 -26.68 -23.08 -7.18
CA ARG A 41 -27.81 -23.07 -8.14
C ARG A 41 -27.87 -21.78 -8.98
N ASN A 42 -27.54 -20.62 -8.40
CA ASN A 42 -27.67 -19.30 -9.04
C ASN A 42 -26.35 -18.75 -9.57
N GLY A 43 -25.29 -19.57 -9.56
CA GLY A 43 -23.94 -19.09 -9.91
C GLY A 43 -23.37 -18.06 -8.92
N PRO A 44 -22.18 -17.49 -9.18
CA PRO A 44 -21.50 -16.59 -8.26
C PRO A 44 -21.93 -15.10 -8.36
N ARG A 45 -22.69 -14.70 -9.40
CA ARG A 45 -23.06 -13.30 -9.67
C ARG A 45 -23.87 -12.61 -8.56
N PRO A 46 -24.79 -13.27 -7.83
CA PRO A 46 -25.54 -12.61 -6.74
C PRO A 46 -24.63 -12.03 -5.65
N ALA A 47 -23.52 -12.69 -5.32
CA ALA A 47 -22.54 -12.16 -4.38
C ALA A 47 -21.89 -10.86 -4.89
N ALA A 48 -21.65 -10.75 -6.20
CA ALA A 48 -21.14 -9.53 -6.82
C ALA A 48 -22.12 -8.37 -6.71
N TYR A 49 -23.39 -8.60 -7.04
CA TYR A 49 -24.42 -7.55 -6.94
C TYR A 49 -24.63 -7.07 -5.51
N LEU A 50 -24.55 -7.99 -4.54
CA LEU A 50 -24.65 -7.65 -3.12
C LEU A 50 -23.49 -6.74 -2.68
N ASN A 51 -22.26 -7.08 -3.04
CA ASN A 51 -21.11 -6.22 -2.74
C ASN A 51 -21.22 -4.85 -3.43
N LEU A 52 -21.62 -4.81 -4.70
CA LEU A 52 -21.86 -3.54 -5.41
C LEU A 52 -22.91 -2.67 -4.70
N LEU A 53 -23.99 -3.26 -4.20
CA LEU A 53 -25.00 -2.53 -3.44
C LEU A 53 -24.42 -1.95 -2.15
N LEU A 54 -23.64 -2.74 -1.41
CA LEU A 54 -23.00 -2.30 -0.16
C LEU A 54 -21.97 -1.19 -0.41
N THR A 55 -21.16 -1.31 -1.45
CA THR A 55 -20.22 -0.25 -1.86
C THR A 55 -20.97 1.03 -2.28
N LEU A 56 -22.06 0.90 -3.03
CA LEU A 56 -22.91 2.04 -3.39
C LEU A 56 -23.50 2.72 -2.13
N LEU A 57 -23.94 1.93 -1.15
CA LEU A 57 -24.40 2.47 0.14
C LEU A 57 -23.27 3.20 0.88
N ALA A 58 -22.03 2.71 0.82
CA ALA A 58 -20.88 3.38 1.41
C ALA A 58 -20.62 4.75 0.75
N VAL A 59 -20.64 4.83 -0.58
CA VAL A 59 -20.51 6.09 -1.34
C VAL A 59 -21.62 7.08 -0.98
N VAL A 60 -22.88 6.64 -1.04
CA VAL A 60 -24.04 7.51 -0.76
C VAL A 60 -24.01 8.00 0.69
N HIS A 61 -23.69 7.13 1.64
CA HIS A 61 -23.59 7.49 3.06
C HIS A 61 -22.45 8.47 3.30
N GLY A 62 -21.25 8.24 2.74
CA GLY A 62 -20.12 9.16 2.78
C GLY A 62 -20.46 10.54 2.22
N SER A 63 -21.16 10.59 1.07
CA SER A 63 -21.62 11.84 0.45
C SER A 63 -22.60 12.63 1.34
N PHE A 64 -23.49 11.96 2.09
CA PHE A 64 -24.36 12.63 3.07
C PHE A 64 -23.54 13.20 4.23
N ILE A 65 -22.58 12.45 4.77
CA ILE A 65 -21.70 12.94 5.84
C ILE A 65 -20.86 14.14 5.33
N LEU A 66 -20.31 14.04 4.12
CA LEU A 66 -19.54 15.12 3.51
C LEU A 66 -20.37 16.42 3.40
N ARG A 67 -21.61 16.32 2.93
CA ARG A 67 -22.54 17.46 2.87
C ARG A 67 -22.78 18.05 4.27
N ASP A 68 -23.05 17.23 5.27
CA ASP A 68 -23.33 17.67 6.63
C ASP A 68 -22.10 18.33 7.26
N VAL A 69 -20.88 17.79 7.05
CA VAL A 69 -19.63 18.36 7.53
C VAL A 69 -19.26 19.68 6.83
N LEU A 70 -19.62 19.87 5.57
CA LEU A 70 -19.46 21.16 4.89
C LEU A 70 -20.28 22.28 5.54
N THR A 71 -21.38 21.96 6.22
CA THR A 71 -22.24 22.93 6.91
C THR A 71 -21.92 23.07 8.40
N LEU A 72 -21.60 21.97 9.08
CA LEU A 72 -21.40 21.91 10.53
C LEU A 72 -19.92 22.07 10.95
N GLY A 73 -18.99 21.92 10.00
CA GLY A 73 -17.56 21.81 10.28
C GLY A 73 -17.10 20.37 10.62
N PRO A 74 -15.77 20.16 10.77
CA PRO A 74 -15.21 18.85 11.09
C PRO A 74 -15.78 18.27 12.38
N GLN A 75 -16.03 16.95 12.38
CA GLN A 75 -16.57 16.22 13.53
C GLN A 75 -15.63 15.07 13.89
N GLN A 76 -15.55 14.72 15.17
CA GLN A 76 -14.83 13.55 15.65
C GLN A 76 -15.73 12.74 16.56
N ILE A 77 -15.71 11.41 16.39
CA ILE A 77 -16.51 10.46 17.16
C ILE A 77 -15.56 9.41 17.72
N ASP A 78 -15.47 9.30 19.03
CA ASP A 78 -14.57 8.35 19.70
C ASP A 78 -15.36 7.45 20.64
N TRP A 79 -15.06 6.14 20.58
CA TRP A 79 -15.53 5.14 21.53
C TRP A 79 -14.35 4.55 22.28
N ARG A 80 -14.43 4.50 23.60
CA ARG A 80 -13.44 3.80 24.41
C ARG A 80 -13.59 2.30 24.19
N TRP A 81 -12.55 1.67 23.67
CA TRP A 81 -12.54 0.23 23.39
C TRP A 81 -11.88 -0.56 24.53
N PHE A 82 -10.70 -0.11 24.98
CA PHE A 82 -9.90 -0.85 25.94
C PHE A 82 -9.08 0.11 26.80
N GLN A 83 -9.10 -0.11 28.11
CA GLN A 83 -8.31 0.67 29.05
C GLN A 83 -7.64 -0.27 30.06
N VAL A 84 -6.29 -0.24 30.12
CA VAL A 84 -5.49 -0.97 31.11
C VAL A 84 -4.37 -0.06 31.59
N ALA A 85 -4.30 0.18 32.90
CA ALA A 85 -3.38 1.14 33.48
C ALA A 85 -3.46 2.50 32.78
N ASP A 86 -2.35 3.00 32.27
CA ASP A 86 -2.27 4.28 31.55
C ASP A 86 -2.58 4.19 30.06
N LEU A 87 -2.79 2.97 29.52
CA LEU A 87 -3.12 2.76 28.11
C LEU A 87 -4.63 2.88 27.89
N ASP A 88 -5.07 3.95 27.22
CA ASP A 88 -6.47 4.19 26.78
C ASP A 88 -6.54 4.06 25.25
N LEU A 89 -7.04 2.91 24.78
CA LEU A 89 -7.25 2.65 23.35
C LEU A 89 -8.68 3.01 22.97
N ARG A 90 -8.82 3.95 22.06
CA ARG A 90 -10.10 4.42 21.51
C ARG A 90 -10.21 4.05 20.05
N ILE A 91 -11.38 3.58 19.66
CA ILE A 91 -11.78 3.48 18.26
C ILE A 91 -12.47 4.80 17.93
N GLY A 92 -11.86 5.58 17.07
CA GLY A 92 -12.39 6.89 16.71
C GLY A 92 -12.39 7.12 15.21
N PHE A 93 -13.33 7.96 14.77
CA PHE A 93 -13.43 8.44 13.40
C PHE A 93 -13.25 9.96 13.37
N ASP A 94 -12.32 10.39 12.52
CA ASP A 94 -12.09 11.78 12.16
C ASP A 94 -12.85 12.08 10.85
N LEU A 95 -13.94 12.82 10.97
CA LEU A 95 -14.79 13.26 9.87
C LEU A 95 -14.39 14.66 9.42
N SER A 96 -13.10 14.87 9.16
CA SER A 96 -12.59 16.07 8.52
C SER A 96 -12.86 16.06 7.01
N LEU A 97 -12.87 17.24 6.39
CA LEU A 97 -13.08 17.36 4.95
C LEU A 97 -12.07 16.55 4.13
N THR A 98 -10.81 16.49 4.57
CA THR A 98 -9.74 15.74 3.90
C THR A 98 -9.96 14.25 3.99
N ASN A 99 -10.34 13.72 5.15
CA ASN A 99 -10.63 12.31 5.32
C ASN A 99 -11.89 11.89 4.56
N LEU A 100 -12.93 12.72 4.56
CA LEU A 100 -14.15 12.43 3.81
C LEU A 100 -13.93 12.50 2.29
N ALA A 101 -13.12 13.45 1.79
CA ALA A 101 -12.74 13.48 0.38
C ALA A 101 -11.93 12.23 -0.02
N ALA A 102 -11.01 11.77 0.85
CA ALA A 102 -10.28 10.54 0.63
C ALA A 102 -11.19 9.29 0.72
N LEU A 103 -12.18 9.28 1.61
CA LEU A 103 -13.18 8.22 1.71
C LEU A 103 -14.00 8.11 0.42
N GLU A 104 -14.51 9.24 -0.08
CA GLU A 104 -15.25 9.29 -1.35
C GLU A 104 -14.40 8.80 -2.52
N LEU A 105 -13.12 9.20 -2.58
CA LEU A 105 -12.20 8.69 -3.59
C LEU A 105 -12.09 7.17 -3.52
N VAL A 106 -11.84 6.62 -2.34
CA VAL A 106 -11.61 5.18 -2.13
C VAL A 106 -12.86 4.36 -2.42
N THR A 107 -14.01 4.74 -1.88
CA THR A 107 -15.28 4.02 -2.08
C THR A 107 -15.78 4.14 -3.52
N PHE A 108 -15.65 5.31 -4.14
CA PHE A 108 -15.97 5.50 -5.55
C PHE A 108 -15.06 4.67 -6.46
N MET A 109 -13.74 4.63 -6.20
CA MET A 109 -12.81 3.78 -6.95
C MET A 109 -13.13 2.30 -6.78
N SER A 110 -13.53 1.89 -5.57
CA SER A 110 -13.98 0.52 -5.31
C SER A 110 -15.23 0.19 -6.13
N LEU A 111 -16.24 1.07 -6.13
CA LEU A 111 -17.48 0.90 -6.89
C LEU A 111 -17.20 0.73 -8.40
N VAL A 112 -16.45 1.67 -8.97
CA VAL A 112 -16.13 1.69 -10.41
C VAL A 112 -15.27 0.48 -10.79
N GLY A 113 -14.30 0.10 -9.93
CA GLY A 113 -13.49 -1.10 -10.10
C GLY A 113 -14.28 -2.39 -10.01
N GLN A 114 -15.27 -2.48 -9.12
CA GLN A 114 -16.18 -3.62 -9.00
C GLN A 114 -17.09 -3.75 -10.23
N VAL A 115 -17.65 -2.65 -10.75
CA VAL A 115 -18.43 -2.68 -12.00
C VAL A 115 -17.59 -3.17 -13.17
N PHE A 116 -16.35 -2.68 -13.30
CA PHE A 116 -15.40 -3.15 -14.31
C PHE A 116 -15.10 -4.66 -14.17
N ALA A 117 -14.96 -5.13 -12.92
CA ALA A 117 -14.68 -6.53 -12.62
C ALA A 117 -15.79 -7.48 -13.08
N LEU A 118 -17.06 -7.05 -13.08
CA LEU A 118 -18.18 -7.86 -13.61
C LEU A 118 -18.00 -8.21 -15.09
N GLY A 119 -17.46 -7.28 -15.88
CA GLY A 119 -17.18 -7.53 -17.29
C GLY A 119 -15.87 -8.28 -17.50
N TYR A 120 -14.82 -7.96 -16.74
CA TYR A 120 -13.50 -8.57 -16.87
C TYR A 120 -13.47 -10.03 -16.42
N LEU A 121 -14.16 -10.37 -15.31
CA LEU A 121 -14.24 -11.71 -14.72
C LEU A 121 -15.55 -12.44 -15.07
N ASP A 122 -16.16 -12.14 -16.23
CA ASP A 122 -17.46 -12.67 -16.63
C ASP A 122 -17.55 -14.21 -16.61
N LYS A 123 -16.45 -14.89 -16.94
CA LYS A 123 -16.33 -16.35 -17.00
C LYS A 123 -15.65 -16.98 -15.77
N GLU A 124 -15.39 -16.20 -14.73
CA GLU A 124 -14.66 -16.67 -13.54
C GLU A 124 -15.61 -17.35 -12.55
N TRP A 125 -15.37 -18.64 -12.28
CA TRP A 125 -16.16 -19.42 -11.31
C TRP A 125 -15.98 -18.93 -9.88
N SER A 126 -14.80 -18.41 -9.55
CA SER A 126 -14.47 -17.90 -8.23
C SER A 126 -14.87 -16.43 -8.02
N LEU A 127 -15.78 -15.90 -8.85
CA LEU A 127 -16.21 -14.51 -8.81
C LEU A 127 -16.70 -14.09 -7.42
N ALA A 128 -17.48 -14.93 -6.72
CA ALA A 128 -17.94 -14.63 -5.36
C ALA A 128 -16.78 -14.45 -4.37
N ARG A 129 -15.72 -15.26 -4.48
CA ARG A 129 -14.51 -15.10 -3.68
C ARG A 129 -13.79 -13.78 -3.98
N PHE A 130 -13.72 -13.40 -5.27
CA PHE A 130 -13.15 -12.11 -5.65
C PHE A 130 -13.87 -10.94 -4.99
N TYR A 131 -15.22 -10.92 -5.05
CA TYR A 131 -16.02 -9.85 -4.45
C TYR A 131 -15.98 -9.85 -2.93
N ALA A 132 -15.94 -11.01 -2.28
CA ALA A 132 -15.69 -11.10 -0.85
C ALA A 132 -14.35 -10.46 -0.46
N LEU A 133 -13.28 -10.74 -1.21
CA LEU A 133 -11.97 -10.15 -0.96
C LEU A 133 -11.94 -8.63 -1.23
N VAL A 134 -12.66 -8.16 -2.24
CA VAL A 134 -12.78 -6.72 -2.51
C VAL A 134 -13.59 -6.01 -1.42
N GLY A 135 -14.67 -6.62 -0.92
CA GLY A 135 -15.41 -6.07 0.23
C GLY A 135 -14.55 -5.97 1.49
N PHE A 136 -13.74 -7.00 1.79
CA PHE A 136 -12.77 -6.97 2.89
C PHE A 136 -11.75 -5.83 2.72
N PHE A 137 -11.25 -5.68 1.53
CA PHE A 137 -10.32 -4.64 1.15
C PHE A 137 -10.93 -3.23 1.30
N GLU A 138 -12.17 -3.02 0.86
CA GLU A 138 -12.90 -1.75 0.96
C GLU A 138 -13.17 -1.36 2.41
N GLY A 139 -13.65 -2.29 3.24
CA GLY A 139 -13.88 -2.05 4.66
C GLY A 139 -12.62 -1.61 5.39
N ALA A 140 -11.48 -2.28 5.10
CA ALA A 140 -10.20 -1.92 5.68
C ALA A 140 -9.73 -0.53 5.20
N MET A 141 -9.87 -0.20 3.91
CA MET A 141 -9.50 1.11 3.37
C MET A 141 -10.34 2.24 3.97
N ALA A 142 -11.66 2.08 4.02
CA ALA A 142 -12.56 3.07 4.63
C ALA A 142 -12.20 3.30 6.10
N GLY A 143 -11.89 2.24 6.83
CA GLY A 143 -11.43 2.33 8.20
C GLY A 143 -10.11 3.09 8.35
N VAL A 144 -9.09 2.82 7.52
CA VAL A 144 -7.79 3.54 7.52
C VAL A 144 -8.00 5.04 7.30
N VAL A 145 -8.85 5.39 6.35
CA VAL A 145 -9.12 6.79 6.01
C VAL A 145 -9.80 7.52 7.17
N LEU A 146 -10.82 6.91 7.78
CA LEU A 146 -11.60 7.53 8.85
C LEU A 146 -10.94 7.46 10.23
N SER A 147 -10.01 6.55 10.47
CA SER A 147 -9.41 6.35 11.79
C SER A 147 -8.73 7.62 12.35
N SER A 148 -9.05 7.97 13.58
CA SER A 148 -8.45 9.05 14.37
C SER A 148 -7.24 8.62 15.21
N ASN A 149 -6.94 7.31 15.26
CA ASN A 149 -5.93 6.72 16.14
C ASN A 149 -4.89 5.93 15.34
N LEU A 150 -3.60 6.15 15.64
CA LEU A 150 -2.47 5.54 14.92
C LEU A 150 -2.43 4.01 15.08
N PHE A 151 -2.77 3.47 16.25
CA PHE A 151 -2.79 2.02 16.48
C PHE A 151 -3.89 1.32 15.68
N ILE A 152 -5.09 1.89 15.66
CA ILE A 152 -6.22 1.37 14.86
C ILE A 152 -5.90 1.50 13.36
N THR A 153 -5.30 2.62 12.95
CA THR A 153 -4.82 2.81 11.57
C THR A 153 -3.81 1.73 11.18
N TYR A 154 -2.84 1.42 12.06
CA TYR A 154 -1.88 0.34 11.84
C TYR A 154 -2.58 -1.01 11.67
N PHE A 155 -3.51 -1.37 12.57
CA PHE A 155 -4.25 -2.63 12.49
C PHE A 155 -5.01 -2.77 11.16
N LEU A 156 -5.68 -1.71 10.72
CA LEU A 156 -6.41 -1.70 9.45
C LEU A 156 -5.48 -1.74 8.24
N LEU A 157 -4.27 -1.14 8.32
CA LEU A 157 -3.22 -1.29 7.30
C LEU A 157 -2.73 -2.74 7.17
N GLU A 158 -2.69 -3.49 8.28
CA GLU A 158 -2.38 -4.92 8.25
C GLU A 158 -3.46 -5.73 7.51
N MET A 159 -4.73 -5.38 7.72
CA MET A 159 -5.84 -5.98 6.95
C MET A 159 -5.71 -5.68 5.45
N LEU A 160 -5.25 -4.48 5.07
CA LEU A 160 -4.94 -4.16 3.67
C LEU A 160 -3.77 -4.98 3.10
N THR A 161 -2.74 -5.25 3.91
CA THR A 161 -1.64 -6.13 3.49
C THR A 161 -2.14 -7.55 3.23
N LEU A 162 -2.95 -8.09 4.14
CA LEU A 162 -3.56 -9.41 3.98
C LEU A 162 -4.48 -9.47 2.75
N SER A 163 -5.35 -8.48 2.56
CA SER A 163 -6.26 -8.45 1.40
C SER A 163 -5.49 -8.36 0.08
N THR A 164 -4.38 -7.61 0.05
CA THR A 164 -3.51 -7.55 -1.12
C THR A 164 -2.89 -8.92 -1.42
N TYR A 165 -2.40 -9.63 -0.42
CA TYR A 165 -1.87 -10.99 -0.57
C TYR A 165 -2.92 -11.94 -1.18
N LEU A 166 -4.14 -11.93 -0.64
CA LEU A 166 -5.24 -12.78 -1.10
C LEU A 166 -5.70 -12.41 -2.52
N LEU A 167 -5.71 -11.13 -2.88
CA LEU A 167 -6.08 -10.66 -4.22
C LEU A 167 -4.98 -10.91 -5.27
N VAL A 168 -3.70 -10.83 -4.90
CA VAL A 168 -2.59 -11.20 -5.79
C VAL A 168 -2.61 -12.71 -6.02
N GLY A 169 -2.75 -13.49 -4.96
CA GLY A 169 -2.83 -14.95 -4.98
C GLY A 169 -4.19 -15.50 -5.43
N PHE A 170 -5.03 -14.71 -6.10
CA PHE A 170 -6.38 -15.13 -6.48
C PHE A 170 -6.38 -16.40 -7.32
N TRP A 171 -5.50 -16.53 -8.29
CA TRP A 171 -5.32 -17.75 -9.11
C TRP A 171 -4.27 -18.68 -8.49
N TYR A 172 -4.50 -19.10 -7.25
CA TYR A 172 -3.57 -19.90 -6.42
C TYR A 172 -3.16 -21.26 -7.00
N ALA A 173 -3.83 -21.74 -8.05
CA ALA A 173 -3.41 -22.94 -8.77
C ALA A 173 -2.14 -22.74 -9.62
N GLN A 174 -1.73 -21.48 -9.84
CA GLN A 174 -0.54 -21.15 -10.61
C GLN A 174 0.65 -20.88 -9.67
N PRO A 175 1.76 -21.67 -9.74
CA PRO A 175 2.91 -21.52 -8.83
C PRO A 175 3.53 -20.12 -8.86
N LEU A 176 3.58 -19.50 -10.04
CA LEU A 176 4.09 -18.12 -10.21
C LEU A 176 3.27 -17.11 -9.41
N VAL A 177 1.94 -17.21 -9.47
CA VAL A 177 1.01 -16.34 -8.74
C VAL A 177 1.17 -16.48 -7.22
N VAL A 178 1.36 -17.72 -6.73
CA VAL A 178 1.58 -17.98 -5.30
C VAL A 178 2.91 -17.40 -4.82
N THR A 179 3.97 -17.55 -5.63
CA THR A 179 5.28 -16.96 -5.33
C THR A 179 5.20 -15.43 -5.31
N ALA A 180 4.59 -14.83 -6.32
CA ALA A 180 4.39 -13.38 -6.41
C ALA A 180 3.57 -12.84 -5.22
N ALA A 181 2.50 -13.52 -4.82
CA ALA A 181 1.69 -13.15 -3.66
C ALA A 181 2.50 -13.17 -2.37
N ARG A 182 3.28 -14.25 -2.15
CA ARG A 182 4.16 -14.40 -0.99
C ARG A 182 5.20 -13.29 -0.95
N ASP A 183 5.89 -13.03 -2.05
CA ASP A 183 6.98 -12.05 -2.12
C ASP A 183 6.45 -10.62 -1.94
N ALA A 184 5.27 -10.31 -2.50
CA ALA A 184 4.56 -9.07 -2.26
C ALA A 184 4.17 -8.90 -0.78
N PHE A 185 3.69 -9.94 -0.12
CA PHE A 185 3.35 -9.91 1.31
C PHE A 185 4.58 -9.66 2.18
N LEU A 186 5.66 -10.43 1.97
CA LEU A 186 6.87 -10.35 2.77
C LEU A 186 7.56 -8.98 2.65
N THR A 187 7.62 -8.42 1.44
CA THR A 187 8.20 -7.09 1.23
C THR A 187 7.45 -6.00 2.01
N LYS A 188 6.12 -6.02 1.96
CA LYS A 188 5.30 -5.08 2.76
C LYS A 188 5.48 -5.29 4.26
N ARG A 189 5.59 -6.55 4.69
CA ARG A 189 5.73 -6.90 6.12
C ARG A 189 6.95 -6.25 6.77
N VAL A 190 8.04 -6.06 6.02
CA VAL A 190 9.22 -5.34 6.54
C VAL A 190 8.86 -3.93 6.98
N GLY A 191 8.16 -3.18 6.11
CA GLY A 191 7.68 -1.83 6.45
C GLY A 191 6.69 -1.82 7.60
N ASP A 192 5.78 -2.80 7.63
CA ASP A 192 4.74 -2.92 8.65
C ASP A 192 5.32 -3.19 10.06
N VAL A 193 6.34 -4.04 10.15
CA VAL A 193 7.04 -4.31 11.42
C VAL A 193 7.76 -3.06 11.93
N LEU A 194 8.45 -2.31 11.06
CA LEU A 194 9.11 -1.06 11.44
C LEU A 194 8.10 0.01 11.89
N LEU A 195 6.95 0.09 11.23
CA LEU A 195 5.85 0.96 11.65
C LEU A 195 5.31 0.54 13.02
N LEU A 196 5.10 -0.77 13.26
CA LEU A 196 4.66 -1.29 14.56
C LEU A 196 5.64 -0.91 15.68
N MET A 197 6.94 -1.06 15.44
CA MET A 197 7.96 -0.66 16.42
C MET A 197 7.84 0.83 16.78
N SER A 198 7.56 1.70 15.78
CA SER A 198 7.32 3.12 16.04
C SER A 198 6.02 3.39 16.79
N VAL A 199 4.95 2.66 16.49
CA VAL A 199 3.66 2.77 17.22
C VAL A 199 3.84 2.35 18.69
N VAL A 200 4.54 1.25 18.96
CA VAL A 200 4.83 0.76 20.31
C VAL A 200 5.72 1.75 21.07
N ALA A 201 6.74 2.29 20.41
CA ALA A 201 7.60 3.31 21.00
C ALA A 201 6.79 4.58 21.35
N LEU A 202 5.94 5.06 20.43
CA LEU A 202 5.07 6.21 20.70
C LEU A 202 4.10 5.95 21.87
N ALA A 203 3.58 4.73 22.01
CA ALA A 203 2.73 4.37 23.14
C ALA A 203 3.45 4.45 24.50
N ALA A 204 4.79 4.33 24.50
CA ALA A 204 5.60 4.44 25.73
C ALA A 204 5.96 5.90 26.09
N TRP A 205 5.99 6.82 25.12
CA TRP A 205 6.42 8.21 25.35
C TRP A 205 5.31 9.25 25.18
N ALA A 206 4.36 9.02 24.30
CA ALA A 206 3.28 9.96 24.05
C ALA A 206 2.07 9.69 24.97
N PRO A 207 1.31 10.73 25.35
CA PRO A 207 0.17 10.60 26.25
C PRO A 207 -1.00 9.83 25.64
N SER A 208 -1.10 9.78 24.31
CA SER A 208 -2.13 9.07 23.56
C SER A 208 -1.67 8.81 22.13
N LEU A 209 -2.26 7.79 21.49
CA LEU A 209 -2.02 7.47 20.09
C LEU A 209 -3.03 8.12 19.12
N SER A 210 -3.89 9.04 19.58
CA SER A 210 -4.71 9.85 18.69
C SER A 210 -3.85 10.84 17.91
N PHE A 211 -4.17 11.08 16.62
CA PHE A 211 -3.35 11.95 15.78
C PHE A 211 -3.25 13.38 16.31
N ASP A 212 -4.33 13.92 16.88
CA ASP A 212 -4.33 15.28 17.47
C ASP A 212 -3.42 15.38 18.71
N ALA A 213 -3.49 14.38 19.61
CA ALA A 213 -2.62 14.35 20.77
C ALA A 213 -1.15 14.15 20.39
N LEU A 214 -0.88 13.31 19.38
CA LEU A 214 0.47 13.11 18.84
C LEU A 214 1.03 14.38 18.18
N ASP A 215 0.21 15.15 17.44
CA ASP A 215 0.66 16.42 16.86
C ASP A 215 0.99 17.43 17.99
N GLN A 216 0.11 17.59 18.97
CA GLN A 216 0.35 18.48 20.09
C GLN A 216 1.62 18.11 20.87
N TRP A 217 1.75 16.83 21.24
CA TRP A 217 2.92 16.32 21.96
C TRP A 217 4.22 16.52 21.16
N SER A 218 4.22 16.26 19.86
CA SER A 218 5.42 16.37 19.01
C SER A 218 5.97 17.80 18.93
N ARG A 219 5.18 18.83 19.25
CA ARG A 219 5.60 20.24 19.20
C ARG A 219 6.58 20.59 20.32
N THR A 220 6.45 19.99 21.48
CA THR A 220 7.23 20.31 22.67
C THR A 220 8.14 19.17 23.14
N ALA A 221 7.89 17.94 22.69
CA ALA A 221 8.52 16.73 23.19
C ALA A 221 10.06 16.74 23.22
N LEU A 222 10.71 17.34 22.19
CA LEU A 222 12.17 17.49 22.15
C LEU A 222 12.67 18.58 23.09
N GLN A 223 11.94 19.71 23.21
CA GLN A 223 12.33 20.84 24.03
C GLN A 223 12.18 20.53 25.52
N GLU A 224 11.13 19.79 25.88
CA GLU A 224 10.86 19.35 27.26
C GLU A 224 11.70 18.13 27.65
N GLY A 225 12.49 17.56 26.74
CA GLY A 225 13.28 16.36 27.01
C GLY A 225 12.43 15.08 27.18
N ALA A 226 11.17 15.13 26.76
CA ALA A 226 10.27 13.97 26.82
C ALA A 226 10.73 12.81 25.92
N ILE A 227 11.55 13.09 24.90
CA ILE A 227 12.12 12.10 24.00
C ILE A 227 13.56 12.50 23.61
N THR A 228 14.45 11.50 23.48
CA THR A 228 15.80 11.75 22.99
C THR A 228 15.83 11.92 21.45
N PRO A 229 16.76 12.71 20.89
CA PRO A 229 16.88 12.88 19.43
C PRO A 229 17.05 11.56 18.67
N LEU A 230 17.77 10.59 19.26
CA LEU A 230 17.96 9.26 18.68
C LEU A 230 16.62 8.50 18.59
N ALA A 231 15.86 8.48 19.69
CA ALA A 231 14.54 7.83 19.73
C ALA A 231 13.56 8.50 18.75
N GLY A 232 13.53 9.84 18.69
CA GLY A 232 12.75 10.58 17.71
C GLY A 232 13.12 10.23 16.27
N THR A 233 14.41 10.02 16.00
CA THR A 233 14.89 9.60 14.68
C THR A 233 14.47 8.18 14.33
N LEU A 234 14.61 7.22 15.24
CA LEU A 234 14.17 5.83 15.01
C LEU A 234 12.66 5.73 14.80
N ILE A 235 11.89 6.47 15.60
CA ILE A 235 10.44 6.57 15.41
C ILE A 235 10.10 7.18 14.05
N GLY A 236 10.73 8.30 13.68
CA GLY A 236 10.49 8.94 12.39
C GLY A 236 10.80 8.02 11.19
N LEU A 237 11.91 7.29 11.24
CA LEU A 237 12.28 6.34 10.20
C LEU A 237 11.27 5.18 10.10
N GLY A 238 10.82 4.63 11.22
CA GLY A 238 9.81 3.56 11.21
C GLY A 238 8.44 4.04 10.76
N LEU A 239 8.04 5.28 11.11
CA LEU A 239 6.81 5.90 10.60
C LEU A 239 6.83 6.09 9.07
N ILE A 240 7.99 6.30 8.47
CA ILE A 240 8.16 6.39 7.01
C ILE A 240 8.16 5.00 6.37
N ALA A 241 8.75 4.01 7.02
CA ALA A 241 8.94 2.66 6.46
C ALA A 241 7.62 1.96 6.11
N GLY A 242 6.58 2.09 6.95
CA GLY A 242 5.24 1.55 6.66
C GLY A 242 4.65 2.10 5.35
N PRO A 243 4.48 3.42 5.23
CA PRO A 243 4.06 4.06 3.99
C PRO A 243 4.97 3.77 2.78
N MET A 244 6.30 3.67 2.96
CA MET A 244 7.21 3.24 1.88
C MET A 244 6.81 1.86 1.33
N GLY A 245 6.55 0.90 2.21
CA GLY A 245 6.09 -0.42 1.83
C GLY A 245 4.73 -0.38 1.13
N LYS A 246 3.76 0.40 1.64
CA LYS A 246 2.41 0.49 1.05
C LYS A 246 2.40 1.21 -0.30
N CYS A 247 3.20 2.27 -0.45
CA CYS A 247 3.29 3.10 -1.65
C CYS A 247 4.29 2.59 -2.68
N ALA A 248 4.87 1.41 -2.48
CA ALA A 248 5.88 0.82 -3.35
C ALA A 248 7.05 1.79 -3.63
N GLN A 249 7.60 2.41 -2.58
CA GLN A 249 8.72 3.31 -2.72
C GLN A 249 10.05 2.56 -2.60
N PHE A 250 11.05 3.04 -3.31
CA PHE A 250 12.38 2.44 -3.30
C PHE A 250 12.98 2.45 -1.85
N PRO A 251 13.58 1.36 -1.38
CA PRO A 251 13.82 0.08 -2.05
C PRO A 251 12.65 -0.93 -1.97
N MET A 252 11.55 -0.66 -1.27
CA MET A 252 10.44 -1.59 -1.02
C MET A 252 9.40 -1.61 -2.17
N HIS A 253 9.80 -1.34 -3.41
CA HIS A 253 8.88 -1.19 -4.57
C HIS A 253 8.58 -2.50 -5.30
N LEU A 254 9.43 -3.51 -5.18
CA LEU A 254 9.34 -4.78 -5.94
C LEU A 254 7.99 -5.49 -5.83
N TRP A 255 7.31 -5.37 -4.69
CA TRP A 255 6.04 -6.03 -4.48
C TRP A 255 4.94 -5.58 -5.47
N LEU A 256 5.01 -4.34 -5.94
CA LEU A 256 4.00 -3.80 -6.86
C LEU A 256 4.15 -4.39 -8.25
N ASP A 257 5.37 -4.70 -8.66
CA ASP A 257 5.68 -5.43 -9.88
C ASP A 257 5.20 -6.89 -9.81
N GLU A 258 5.59 -7.62 -8.77
CA GLU A 258 5.12 -8.98 -8.51
C GLU A 258 3.59 -9.07 -8.42
N ALA A 259 2.95 -8.06 -7.85
CA ALA A 259 1.50 -8.00 -7.74
C ALA A 259 0.77 -7.92 -9.10
N MET A 260 1.47 -7.69 -10.20
CA MET A 260 0.87 -7.67 -11.54
C MET A 260 0.45 -9.07 -12.04
N GLU A 261 0.88 -10.16 -11.40
CA GLU A 261 0.43 -11.52 -11.69
C GLU A 261 -1.05 -11.76 -11.31
N GLY A 262 -1.61 -10.93 -10.43
CA GLY A 262 -3.03 -11.00 -10.05
C GLY A 262 -3.99 -10.45 -11.12
N PRO A 263 -5.31 -10.65 -10.94
CA PRO A 263 -6.33 -10.17 -11.89
C PRO A 263 -6.31 -8.64 -12.02
N ASN A 264 -6.55 -8.15 -13.24
CA ASN A 264 -6.45 -6.71 -13.53
C ASN A 264 -7.39 -5.83 -12.69
N PRO A 265 -8.64 -6.20 -12.37
CA PRO A 265 -9.48 -5.42 -11.46
C PRO A 265 -8.85 -5.20 -10.08
N ALA A 266 -8.12 -6.19 -9.55
CA ALA A 266 -7.35 -6.00 -8.33
C ALA A 266 -6.16 -5.04 -8.53
N SER A 267 -5.54 -5.03 -9.73
CA SER A 267 -4.47 -4.08 -10.07
C SER A 267 -4.97 -2.64 -10.16
N ILE A 268 -6.21 -2.43 -10.66
CA ILE A 268 -6.88 -1.11 -10.64
C ILE A 268 -6.91 -0.58 -9.20
N LEU A 269 -7.49 -1.33 -8.28
CA LEU A 269 -7.64 -0.92 -6.87
C LEU A 269 -6.29 -0.73 -6.17
N ARG A 270 -5.31 -1.59 -6.43
CA ARG A 270 -3.97 -1.47 -5.82
C ARG A 270 -3.23 -0.21 -6.25
N ASN A 271 -3.21 0.07 -7.55
CA ASN A 271 -2.47 1.20 -8.09
C ASN A 271 -3.18 2.55 -7.91
N SER A 272 -4.48 2.56 -7.62
CA SER A 272 -5.24 3.78 -7.37
C SER A 272 -5.53 4.01 -5.89
N ALA A 273 -6.07 3.04 -5.18
CA ALA A 273 -6.61 3.22 -3.84
C ALA A 273 -5.66 2.77 -2.71
N VAL A 274 -5.00 1.58 -2.81
CA VAL A 274 -4.11 1.08 -1.74
C VAL A 274 -2.92 1.99 -1.50
N VAL A 275 -2.25 2.35 -2.58
CA VAL A 275 -1.07 3.23 -2.51
C VAL A 275 -1.46 4.62 -2.02
N THR A 276 -2.66 5.10 -2.36
CA THR A 276 -3.22 6.36 -1.86
C THR A 276 -3.46 6.30 -0.34
N CYS A 277 -4.01 5.18 0.18
CA CYS A 277 -4.17 5.00 1.63
C CYS A 277 -2.84 5.00 2.37
N GLY A 278 -1.79 4.36 1.83
CA GLY A 278 -0.45 4.40 2.40
C GLY A 278 0.11 5.81 2.51
N ALA A 279 -0.01 6.59 1.43
CA ALA A 279 0.43 7.98 1.40
C ALA A 279 -0.41 8.90 2.32
N LEU A 280 -1.73 8.64 2.43
CA LEU A 280 -2.60 9.36 3.36
C LEU A 280 -2.17 9.14 4.82
N VAL A 281 -1.79 7.92 5.19
CA VAL A 281 -1.23 7.66 6.54
C VAL A 281 0.05 8.44 6.75
N LEU A 282 0.91 8.55 5.74
CA LEU A 282 2.12 9.37 5.84
C LEU A 282 1.78 10.86 6.04
N VAL A 283 0.71 11.38 5.39
CA VAL A 283 0.20 12.74 5.64
C VAL A 283 -0.29 12.88 7.09
N LYS A 284 -1.02 11.89 7.63
CA LYS A 284 -1.50 11.91 9.02
C LYS A 284 -0.37 11.92 10.05
N VAL A 285 0.72 11.18 9.80
CA VAL A 285 1.88 11.12 10.71
C VAL A 285 2.94 12.18 10.41
N MET A 286 2.78 12.98 9.35
CA MET A 286 3.74 14.01 8.96
C MET A 286 4.11 14.96 10.11
N PRO A 287 3.19 15.40 11.00
CA PRO A 287 3.55 16.23 12.13
C PRO A 287 4.60 15.62 13.05
N LEU A 288 4.64 14.29 13.19
CA LEU A 288 5.63 13.58 14.00
C LEU A 288 7.03 13.59 13.38
N LEU A 289 7.15 13.81 12.07
CA LEU A 289 8.46 13.85 11.40
C LEU A 289 9.30 15.07 11.84
N ARG A 290 8.69 16.09 12.48
CA ARG A 290 9.42 17.20 13.12
C ARG A 290 10.36 16.75 14.24
N LEU A 291 10.13 15.55 14.81
CA LEU A 291 11.01 14.96 15.82
C LEU A 291 12.39 14.59 15.24
N SER A 292 12.55 14.51 13.91
CA SER A 292 13.82 14.14 13.29
C SER A 292 14.00 14.77 11.91
N PRO A 293 14.89 15.78 11.78
CA PRO A 293 15.31 16.30 10.48
C PRO A 293 15.92 15.23 9.57
N LEU A 294 16.59 14.22 10.15
CA LEU A 294 17.18 13.11 9.39
C LEU A 294 16.06 12.25 8.74
N ALA A 295 14.97 11.97 9.46
CA ALA A 295 13.83 11.24 8.88
C ALA A 295 13.22 11.99 7.69
N VAL A 296 13.08 13.32 7.78
CA VAL A 296 12.62 14.16 6.66
C VAL A 296 13.59 14.08 5.49
N SER A 297 14.90 14.12 5.75
CA SER A 297 15.91 14.00 4.69
C SER A 297 15.84 12.63 3.99
N VAL A 298 15.67 11.55 4.74
CA VAL A 298 15.47 10.20 4.19
C VAL A 298 14.21 10.13 3.35
N LEU A 299 13.10 10.73 3.80
CA LEU A 299 11.86 10.80 3.04
C LEU A 299 12.04 11.50 1.69
N LEU A 300 12.75 12.61 1.65
CA LEU A 300 13.06 13.35 0.42
C LEU A 300 13.95 12.56 -0.53
N VAL A 301 14.97 11.86 -0.01
CA VAL A 301 15.86 10.99 -0.80
C VAL A 301 15.07 9.83 -1.40
N VAL A 302 14.27 9.14 -0.59
CA VAL A 302 13.42 8.02 -1.04
C VAL A 302 12.44 8.50 -2.12
N GLY A 303 11.76 9.63 -1.90
CA GLY A 303 10.85 10.21 -2.89
C GLY A 303 11.54 10.55 -4.21
N THR A 304 12.73 11.14 -4.14
CA THR A 304 13.53 11.53 -5.32
C THR A 304 13.98 10.31 -6.12
N ILE A 305 14.56 9.30 -5.44
CA ILE A 305 15.01 8.06 -6.09
C ILE A 305 13.81 7.35 -6.73
N SER A 306 12.72 7.20 -6.00
CA SER A 306 11.51 6.54 -6.50
C SER A 306 10.91 7.27 -7.70
N ALA A 307 10.88 8.60 -7.67
CA ALA A 307 10.35 9.41 -8.77
C ALA A 307 11.14 9.19 -10.07
N LEU A 308 12.45 9.29 -10.01
CA LEU A 308 13.33 9.18 -11.18
C LEU A 308 13.54 7.74 -11.61
N ALA A 309 13.91 6.84 -10.69
CA ALA A 309 14.16 5.44 -11.01
C ALA A 309 12.90 4.74 -11.52
N GLY A 310 11.75 4.96 -10.86
CA GLY A 310 10.47 4.41 -11.31
C GLY A 310 10.09 4.87 -12.73
N ALA A 311 10.29 6.16 -13.06
CA ALA A 311 10.02 6.67 -14.41
C ALA A 311 10.95 6.06 -15.47
N LEU A 312 12.24 5.90 -15.17
CA LEU A 312 13.21 5.29 -16.07
C LEU A 312 12.93 3.80 -16.31
N VAL A 313 12.64 3.05 -15.24
CA VAL A 313 12.30 1.62 -15.34
C VAL A 313 11.01 1.44 -16.13
N ALA A 314 9.99 2.28 -15.91
CA ALA A 314 8.73 2.24 -16.66
C ALA A 314 8.93 2.32 -18.18
N ILE A 315 9.89 3.14 -18.65
CA ILE A 315 10.22 3.27 -20.07
C ILE A 315 10.85 1.98 -20.65
N ALA A 316 11.59 1.25 -19.83
CA ALA A 316 12.28 0.02 -20.27
C ALA A 316 11.39 -1.24 -20.23
N GLN A 317 10.21 -1.17 -19.59
CA GLN A 317 9.30 -2.32 -19.47
C GLN A 317 8.59 -2.62 -20.80
N VAL A 318 8.53 -3.91 -21.14
CA VAL A 318 7.76 -4.44 -22.27
C VAL A 318 6.39 -4.99 -21.84
N ASP A 319 6.21 -5.32 -20.57
CA ASP A 319 4.92 -5.71 -20.02
C ASP A 319 4.07 -4.47 -19.73
N LEU A 320 2.83 -4.50 -20.24
CA LEU A 320 1.91 -3.37 -20.17
C LEU A 320 1.53 -3.00 -18.73
N LYS A 321 1.24 -3.99 -17.87
CA LYS A 321 0.90 -3.73 -16.46
C LYS A 321 2.11 -3.24 -15.67
N ARG A 322 3.29 -3.83 -15.90
CA ARG A 322 4.54 -3.45 -15.23
C ARG A 322 4.95 -2.02 -15.56
N ALA A 323 4.86 -1.61 -16.83
CA ALA A 323 5.16 -0.23 -17.26
C ALA A 323 4.31 0.81 -16.48
N PHE A 324 3.03 0.51 -16.24
CA PHE A 324 2.15 1.40 -15.46
C PHE A 324 2.37 1.30 -13.95
N SER A 325 2.75 0.14 -13.45
CA SER A 325 3.10 -0.09 -12.05
C SER A 325 4.30 0.75 -11.61
N TYR A 326 5.40 0.72 -12.37
CA TYR A 326 6.56 1.60 -12.12
C TYR A 326 6.22 3.09 -12.24
N GLY A 327 5.32 3.46 -13.16
CA GLY A 327 4.78 4.81 -13.21
C GLY A 327 3.98 5.20 -11.95
N THR A 328 3.40 4.24 -11.21
CA THR A 328 2.78 4.49 -9.90
C THR A 328 3.84 4.78 -8.84
N THR A 329 4.88 3.96 -8.73
CA THR A 329 6.04 4.19 -7.86
C THR A 329 6.65 5.57 -8.10
N SER A 330 6.83 5.94 -9.38
CA SER A 330 7.37 7.24 -9.78
C SER A 330 6.50 8.41 -9.31
N TYR A 331 5.21 8.38 -9.58
CA TYR A 331 4.32 9.49 -9.20
C TYR A 331 4.18 9.63 -7.68
N LEU A 332 4.12 8.53 -6.94
CA LEU A 332 4.10 8.56 -5.48
C LEU A 332 5.41 9.06 -4.87
N GLY A 333 6.53 8.94 -5.58
CA GLY A 333 7.78 9.60 -5.23
C GLY A 333 7.61 11.14 -5.16
N LEU A 334 6.84 11.74 -6.08
CA LEU A 334 6.52 13.18 -6.04
C LEU A 334 5.64 13.52 -4.82
N VAL A 335 4.71 12.63 -4.45
CA VAL A 335 3.90 12.81 -3.23
C VAL A 335 4.78 12.76 -1.98
N PHE A 336 5.77 11.84 -1.92
CA PHE A 336 6.73 11.75 -0.82
C PHE A 336 7.58 13.03 -0.72
N ILE A 337 8.00 13.61 -1.84
CA ILE A 337 8.70 14.91 -1.87
C ILE A 337 7.78 16.01 -1.30
N ALA A 338 6.52 16.09 -1.73
CA ALA A 338 5.57 17.08 -1.23
C ALA A 338 5.35 16.97 0.29
N ILE A 339 5.23 15.74 0.83
CA ILE A 339 5.09 15.50 2.27
C ILE A 339 6.37 15.86 3.02
N GLY A 340 7.54 15.46 2.50
CA GLY A 340 8.84 15.79 3.09
C GLY A 340 9.11 17.31 3.16
N LEU A 341 8.51 18.06 2.25
CA LEU A 341 8.56 19.53 2.23
C LEU A 341 7.41 20.19 3.00
N GLN A 342 6.68 19.44 3.80
CA GLN A 342 5.59 19.90 4.65
C GLN A 342 4.45 20.57 3.86
N GLN A 343 4.13 20.01 2.67
CA GLN A 343 3.06 20.49 1.79
C GLN A 343 1.90 19.47 1.70
N PRO A 344 1.15 19.21 2.81
CA PRO A 344 0.12 18.18 2.85
C PRO A 344 -1.03 18.46 1.86
N ALA A 345 -1.41 19.72 1.67
CA ALA A 345 -2.47 20.09 0.74
C ALA A 345 -2.12 19.71 -0.71
N ILE A 346 -0.88 19.97 -1.14
CA ILE A 346 -0.40 19.61 -2.47
C ILE A 346 -0.30 18.08 -2.60
N ALA A 347 0.18 17.39 -1.56
CA ALA A 347 0.24 15.92 -1.54
C ALA A 347 -1.15 15.30 -1.73
N LEU A 348 -2.18 15.81 -1.04
CA LEU A 348 -3.57 15.33 -1.16
C LEU A 348 -4.15 15.57 -2.57
N LEU A 349 -3.88 16.72 -3.18
CA LEU A 349 -4.29 16.98 -4.57
C LEU A 349 -3.59 16.07 -5.58
N LEU A 350 -2.29 15.80 -5.38
CA LEU A 350 -1.54 14.84 -6.19
C LEU A 350 -2.13 13.42 -6.05
N LEU A 351 -2.50 13.00 -4.84
CA LEU A 351 -3.12 11.70 -4.59
C LEU A 351 -4.49 11.58 -5.26
N LEU A 352 -5.31 12.63 -5.22
CA LEU A 352 -6.61 12.67 -5.90
C LEU A 352 -6.45 12.53 -7.42
N ALA A 353 -5.58 13.33 -8.03
CA ALA A 353 -5.31 13.26 -9.46
C ALA A 353 -4.74 11.89 -9.87
N HIS A 354 -3.77 11.38 -9.10
CA HIS A 354 -3.16 10.06 -9.32
C HIS A 354 -4.16 8.94 -9.25
N GLY A 355 -4.96 8.86 -8.18
CA GLY A 355 -5.91 7.77 -7.95
C GLY A 355 -6.87 7.61 -9.13
N LEU A 356 -7.51 8.70 -9.54
CA LEU A 356 -8.48 8.70 -10.65
C LEU A 356 -7.81 8.41 -12.00
N ALA A 357 -6.69 9.05 -12.31
CA ALA A 357 -5.98 8.86 -13.57
C ALA A 357 -5.42 7.44 -13.72
N LYS A 358 -4.83 6.88 -12.66
CA LYS A 358 -4.30 5.51 -12.66
C LYS A 358 -5.39 4.46 -12.76
N ALA A 359 -6.54 4.64 -12.09
CA ALA A 359 -7.66 3.74 -12.25
C ALA A 359 -8.11 3.67 -13.71
N LEU A 360 -8.25 4.81 -14.37
CA LEU A 360 -8.65 4.86 -15.78
C LEU A 360 -7.61 4.21 -16.70
N LEU A 361 -6.32 4.47 -16.48
CA LEU A 361 -5.24 3.85 -17.23
C LEU A 361 -5.21 2.33 -17.07
N PHE A 362 -5.35 1.81 -15.83
CA PHE A 362 -5.40 0.36 -15.59
C PHE A 362 -6.68 -0.29 -16.12
N MET A 363 -7.80 0.42 -16.17
CA MET A 363 -9.01 -0.06 -16.86
C MET A 363 -8.78 -0.17 -18.37
N SER A 364 -8.16 0.84 -18.98
CA SER A 364 -7.80 0.80 -20.42
C SER A 364 -6.84 -0.35 -20.72
N VAL A 365 -5.76 -0.48 -19.94
CA VAL A 365 -4.81 -1.61 -20.07
C VAL A 365 -5.49 -2.95 -19.88
N GLY A 366 -6.35 -3.08 -18.86
CA GLY A 366 -7.13 -4.29 -18.61
C GLY A 366 -8.06 -4.64 -19.78
N SER A 367 -8.66 -3.64 -20.40
CA SER A 367 -9.51 -3.82 -21.58
C SER A 367 -8.72 -4.37 -22.79
N VAL A 368 -7.53 -3.85 -23.02
CA VAL A 368 -6.62 -4.39 -24.03
C VAL A 368 -6.27 -5.84 -23.74
N ILE A 369 -5.88 -6.15 -22.50
CA ILE A 369 -5.48 -7.52 -22.10
C ILE A 369 -6.67 -8.49 -22.21
N ALA A 370 -7.87 -8.08 -21.77
CA ALA A 370 -9.07 -8.93 -21.80
C ALA A 370 -9.47 -9.34 -23.22
N THR A 371 -9.26 -8.45 -24.19
CA THR A 371 -9.68 -8.68 -25.59
C THR A 371 -8.60 -9.30 -26.45
N THR A 372 -7.31 -9.02 -26.19
CA THR A 372 -6.18 -9.54 -26.96
C THR A 372 -5.52 -10.76 -26.32
N ASN A 373 -5.75 -11.01 -25.03
CA ASN A 373 -5.04 -11.99 -24.21
C ASN A 373 -3.51 -11.83 -24.29
N CYS A 374 -3.03 -10.58 -24.41
CA CYS A 374 -1.62 -10.25 -24.55
C CYS A 374 -1.26 -9.08 -23.63
N GLN A 375 -0.12 -9.20 -22.93
CA GLN A 375 0.43 -8.16 -22.06
C GLN A 375 1.71 -7.54 -22.64
N ASP A 376 2.31 -8.17 -23.66
CA ASP A 376 3.53 -7.69 -24.28
C ASP A 376 3.23 -6.57 -25.27
N ILE A 377 3.76 -5.38 -24.98
CA ILE A 377 3.59 -4.16 -25.79
C ILE A 377 4.09 -4.39 -27.24
N THR A 378 5.12 -5.22 -27.44
CA THR A 378 5.74 -5.47 -28.74
C THR A 378 4.88 -6.34 -29.68
N GLU A 379 3.90 -7.05 -29.11
CA GLU A 379 2.96 -7.92 -29.84
C GLU A 379 1.59 -7.26 -30.09
N LEU A 380 1.44 -5.99 -29.68
CA LEU A 380 0.23 -5.19 -29.85
C LEU A 380 0.41 -4.16 -30.97
N GLY A 381 -0.68 -3.59 -31.45
CA GLY A 381 -0.67 -2.51 -32.43
C GLY A 381 -2.02 -2.29 -33.10
N GLY A 382 -2.29 -1.06 -33.57
CA GLY A 382 -3.45 -0.69 -34.38
C GLY A 382 -4.80 -0.72 -33.65
N LEU A 383 -4.81 -0.61 -32.31
CA LEU A 383 -6.03 -0.72 -31.52
C LEU A 383 -6.88 0.57 -31.50
N ALA A 384 -6.35 1.74 -31.90
CA ALA A 384 -7.08 3.00 -31.81
C ALA A 384 -8.43 3.00 -32.55
N GLN A 385 -8.47 2.42 -33.77
CA GLN A 385 -9.70 2.35 -34.57
C GLN A 385 -10.65 1.24 -34.11
N ARG A 386 -10.14 0.23 -33.39
CA ARG A 386 -10.91 -0.95 -33.00
C ARG A 386 -11.47 -0.85 -31.60
N MET A 387 -10.78 -0.13 -30.73
CA MET A 387 -11.13 0.08 -29.33
C MET A 387 -11.19 1.58 -29.00
N PRO A 388 -12.13 2.34 -29.59
CA PRO A 388 -12.19 3.80 -29.43
C PRO A 388 -12.48 4.25 -27.99
N ALA A 389 -13.35 3.54 -27.26
CA ALA A 389 -13.64 3.85 -25.86
C ALA A 389 -12.42 3.59 -24.97
N THR A 390 -11.74 2.46 -25.19
CA THR A 390 -10.50 2.11 -24.50
C THR A 390 -9.38 3.10 -24.81
N THR A 391 -9.27 3.52 -26.06
CA THR A 391 -8.25 4.49 -26.52
C THR A 391 -8.48 5.87 -25.91
N SER A 392 -9.73 6.36 -25.90
CA SER A 392 -10.07 7.64 -25.29
C SER A 392 -9.86 7.63 -23.77
N ALA A 393 -10.17 6.51 -23.10
CA ALA A 393 -9.87 6.31 -21.68
C ALA A 393 -8.35 6.38 -21.40
N TYR A 394 -7.54 5.75 -22.26
CA TYR A 394 -6.08 5.81 -22.16
C TYR A 394 -5.56 7.25 -22.29
N LEU A 395 -5.99 7.97 -23.32
CA LEU A 395 -5.56 9.36 -23.58
C LEU A 395 -5.97 10.28 -22.43
N MET A 396 -7.22 10.17 -21.96
CA MET A 396 -7.72 10.99 -20.85
C MET A 396 -6.95 10.71 -19.56
N GLY A 397 -6.74 9.44 -19.20
CA GLY A 397 -5.98 9.04 -18.01
C GLY A 397 -4.52 9.48 -18.09
N GLY A 398 -3.87 9.32 -19.24
CA GLY A 398 -2.50 9.75 -19.49
C GLY A 398 -2.33 11.26 -19.39
N ALA A 399 -3.20 12.02 -20.05
CA ALA A 399 -3.18 13.48 -20.00
C ALA A 399 -3.50 14.02 -18.60
N ALA A 400 -4.41 13.36 -17.86
CA ALA A 400 -4.75 13.75 -16.49
C ALA A 400 -3.63 13.46 -15.48
N LEU A 401 -2.74 12.52 -15.77
CA LEU A 401 -1.60 12.19 -14.89
C LEU A 401 -0.43 13.14 -15.11
N THR A 402 -0.24 13.64 -16.32
CA THR A 402 0.88 14.48 -16.71
C THR A 402 0.53 15.97 -16.67
N GLY A 403 1.52 16.84 -16.90
CA GLY A 403 1.36 18.29 -16.90
C GLY A 403 0.62 18.87 -18.12
N MET A 404 -0.35 18.14 -18.70
CA MET A 404 -1.13 18.62 -19.84
C MET A 404 -2.32 19.46 -19.38
N ALA A 405 -2.28 20.76 -19.72
CA ALA A 405 -3.39 21.68 -19.44
C ALA A 405 -4.64 21.30 -20.26
N PRO A 406 -5.84 21.44 -19.71
CA PRO A 406 -6.20 22.02 -18.39
C PRO A 406 -6.42 20.94 -17.30
N LEU A 407 -5.97 19.70 -17.48
CA LEU A 407 -6.31 18.57 -16.62
C LEU A 407 -5.64 18.62 -15.23
N ALA A 408 -6.08 17.75 -14.32
CA ALA A 408 -5.72 17.80 -12.91
C ALA A 408 -4.20 17.73 -12.64
N GLY A 409 -3.47 16.87 -13.37
CA GLY A 409 -2.02 16.76 -13.24
C GLY A 409 -1.28 18.07 -13.48
N PHE A 410 -1.74 18.87 -14.45
CA PHE A 410 -1.17 20.19 -14.70
C PHE A 410 -1.26 21.10 -13.46
N TRP A 411 -2.41 21.19 -12.83
CA TRP A 411 -2.61 22.04 -11.66
C TRP A 411 -1.82 21.56 -10.44
N CYS A 412 -1.84 20.25 -10.17
CA CYS A 412 -1.11 19.67 -9.04
C CYS A 412 0.41 19.85 -9.17
N LEU A 413 0.97 19.51 -10.34
CA LEU A 413 2.40 19.64 -10.60
C LEU A 413 2.84 21.10 -10.62
N SER A 414 2.03 22.01 -11.19
CA SER A 414 2.32 23.44 -11.20
C SER A 414 2.39 24.01 -9.79
N ARG A 415 1.50 23.62 -8.89
CA ARG A 415 1.57 24.02 -7.48
C ARG A 415 2.80 23.51 -6.77
N LEU A 416 3.17 22.26 -7.04
CA LEU A 416 4.37 21.67 -6.46
C LEU A 416 5.62 22.41 -6.96
N VAL A 417 5.72 22.68 -8.26
CA VAL A 417 6.83 23.44 -8.86
C VAL A 417 6.88 24.86 -8.33
N GLU A 418 5.74 25.52 -8.17
CA GLU A 418 5.64 26.90 -7.64
C GLU A 418 6.28 27.03 -6.26
N VAL A 419 5.97 26.10 -5.35
CA VAL A 419 6.55 26.09 -3.99
C VAL A 419 8.04 25.74 -4.01
N LEU A 420 8.45 24.84 -4.92
CA LEU A 420 9.83 24.35 -4.98
C LEU A 420 10.81 25.28 -5.66
N LEU A 421 10.36 26.02 -6.68
CA LEU A 421 11.24 26.78 -7.56
C LEU A 421 12.08 27.84 -6.82
N PRO A 422 11.54 28.63 -5.87
CA PRO A 422 12.31 29.66 -5.18
C PRO A 422 13.29 29.11 -4.13
N GLU A 423 12.88 28.07 -3.37
CA GLU A 423 13.63 27.63 -2.20
C GLU A 423 14.40 26.32 -2.43
N ARG A 424 13.90 25.47 -3.30
CA ARG A 424 14.40 24.10 -3.51
C ARG A 424 14.44 23.73 -5.00
N PRO A 425 15.18 24.46 -5.87
CA PRO A 425 15.16 24.30 -7.32
C PRO A 425 15.57 22.90 -7.77
N PHE A 426 16.41 22.19 -7.01
CA PHE A 426 16.75 20.78 -7.27
C PHE A 426 15.52 19.90 -7.35
N PHE A 427 14.61 19.99 -6.36
CA PHE A 427 13.37 19.19 -6.37
C PHE A 427 12.40 19.64 -7.46
N ALA A 428 12.37 20.92 -7.81
CA ALA A 428 11.61 21.40 -8.98
C ALA A 428 12.10 20.73 -10.27
N CYS A 429 13.42 20.65 -10.47
CA CYS A 429 14.01 19.92 -11.60
C CYS A 429 13.63 18.43 -11.58
N VAL A 430 13.64 17.77 -10.41
CA VAL A 430 13.20 16.37 -10.27
C VAL A 430 11.74 16.21 -10.71
N VAL A 431 10.84 17.10 -10.28
CA VAL A 431 9.41 17.06 -10.67
C VAL A 431 9.25 17.21 -12.18
N LEU A 432 9.91 18.20 -12.78
CA LEU A 432 9.84 18.47 -14.22
C LEU A 432 10.40 17.32 -15.04
N LEU A 433 11.54 16.74 -14.64
CA LEU A 433 12.16 15.59 -15.31
C LEU A 433 11.26 14.36 -15.19
N THR A 434 10.70 14.10 -14.00
CA THR A 434 9.77 13.00 -13.79
C THR A 434 8.54 13.13 -14.68
N ASN A 435 7.97 14.33 -14.81
CA ASN A 435 6.86 14.60 -15.71
C ASN A 435 7.23 14.34 -17.19
N THR A 436 8.41 14.78 -17.61
CA THR A 436 8.96 14.53 -18.97
C THR A 436 9.06 13.03 -19.24
N LEU A 437 9.66 12.25 -18.33
CA LEU A 437 9.83 10.81 -18.49
C LEU A 437 8.49 10.07 -18.44
N THR A 438 7.56 10.50 -17.59
CA THR A 438 6.20 9.94 -17.53
C THR A 438 5.46 10.15 -18.83
N MET A 439 5.50 11.38 -19.39
CA MET A 439 4.89 11.67 -20.69
C MET A 439 5.53 10.86 -21.80
N PHE A 440 6.85 10.77 -21.83
CA PHE A 440 7.60 9.93 -22.77
C PHE A 440 7.09 8.48 -22.77
N ASN A 441 6.98 7.87 -21.58
CA ASN A 441 6.49 6.50 -21.43
C ASN A 441 5.04 6.33 -21.91
N LEU A 442 4.16 7.27 -21.56
CA LEU A 442 2.74 7.23 -21.98
C LEU A 442 2.59 7.34 -23.49
N VAL A 443 3.34 8.25 -24.12
CA VAL A 443 3.32 8.41 -25.59
C VAL A 443 3.92 7.19 -26.28
N ARG A 444 5.01 6.61 -25.73
CA ARG A 444 5.61 5.37 -26.21
C ARG A 444 4.60 4.22 -26.26
N VAL A 445 3.92 3.98 -25.12
CA VAL A 445 2.91 2.92 -25.03
C VAL A 445 1.72 3.22 -25.96
N TYR A 446 1.25 4.47 -25.99
CA TYR A 446 0.15 4.87 -26.87
C TYR A 446 0.47 4.57 -28.34
N ARG A 447 1.65 4.95 -28.80
CA ARG A 447 2.08 4.74 -30.17
C ARG A 447 2.20 3.26 -30.51
N GLN A 448 2.84 2.47 -29.65
CA GLN A 448 3.07 1.04 -29.90
C GLN A 448 1.77 0.22 -29.84
N VAL A 449 0.89 0.49 -28.86
CA VAL A 449 -0.33 -0.31 -28.66
C VAL A 449 -1.48 0.15 -29.55
N PHE A 450 -1.66 1.47 -29.71
CA PHE A 450 -2.85 2.01 -30.35
C PHE A 450 -2.62 2.47 -31.80
N LEU A 451 -1.45 3.02 -32.14
CA LEU A 451 -1.20 3.62 -33.45
C LEU A 451 -0.36 2.75 -34.39
N ASP A 452 0.50 1.88 -33.90
CA ASP A 452 1.40 1.08 -34.71
C ASP A 452 0.62 0.10 -35.63
N LYS A 453 1.31 -0.57 -36.54
CA LYS A 453 0.68 -1.51 -37.49
C LYS A 453 -0.03 -2.64 -36.71
N PRO A 454 -1.27 -3.03 -37.13
CA PRO A 454 -1.99 -4.12 -36.49
C PRO A 454 -1.20 -5.43 -36.50
N HIS A 455 -0.93 -5.99 -35.34
CA HIS A 455 -0.34 -7.30 -35.16
C HIS A 455 -1.38 -8.42 -35.42
N PRO A 456 -1.02 -9.65 -35.78
CA PRO A 456 -1.97 -10.75 -35.94
C PRO A 456 -2.94 -10.95 -34.79
N LYS A 457 -2.49 -10.75 -33.55
CA LYS A 457 -3.31 -10.83 -32.31
C LYS A 457 -4.36 -9.70 -32.22
N THR A 458 -4.11 -8.54 -32.84
CA THR A 458 -4.97 -7.35 -32.72
C THR A 458 -5.88 -7.11 -33.91
N LYS A 459 -5.68 -7.83 -35.04
CA LYS A 459 -6.41 -7.62 -36.33
C LYS A 459 -7.95 -7.77 -36.21
N ARG A 460 -8.45 -8.58 -35.26
CA ARG A 460 -9.87 -8.88 -35.08
C ARG A 460 -10.40 -8.53 -33.68
N THR A 461 -9.66 -7.75 -32.92
CA THR A 461 -10.02 -7.39 -31.56
C THR A 461 -11.25 -6.45 -31.55
N PRO A 462 -12.36 -6.82 -30.89
CA PRO A 462 -13.52 -5.93 -30.72
C PRO A 462 -13.28 -4.96 -29.56
N GLU A 463 -14.13 -3.93 -29.45
CA GLU A 463 -14.23 -3.13 -28.21
C GLU A 463 -14.79 -3.99 -27.07
N VAL A 464 -14.50 -3.61 -25.83
CA VAL A 464 -14.97 -4.31 -24.63
C VAL A 464 -16.48 -4.19 -24.41
N LEU A 465 -17.02 -5.11 -23.60
CA LEU A 465 -18.41 -5.07 -23.19
C LEU A 465 -18.76 -3.75 -22.48
N TRP A 466 -20.02 -3.33 -22.56
CA TRP A 466 -20.50 -2.10 -21.93
C TRP A 466 -20.24 -2.05 -20.41
N LEU A 467 -20.25 -3.21 -19.73
CA LEU A 467 -19.90 -3.33 -18.29
C LEU A 467 -18.46 -2.87 -17.98
N MET A 468 -17.56 -2.96 -18.94
CA MET A 468 -16.18 -2.44 -18.81
C MET A 468 -16.06 -1.02 -19.40
N ALA A 469 -16.77 -0.71 -20.47
CA ALA A 469 -16.74 0.59 -21.13
C ALA A 469 -17.40 1.69 -20.28
N LEU A 470 -18.52 1.40 -19.64
CA LEU A 470 -19.26 2.38 -18.83
C LEU A 470 -18.42 2.98 -17.70
N PRO A 471 -17.74 2.18 -16.83
CA PRO A 471 -16.86 2.74 -15.81
C PRO A 471 -15.71 3.57 -16.39
N MET A 472 -15.13 3.18 -17.53
CA MET A 472 -14.08 3.95 -18.19
C MET A 472 -14.58 5.32 -18.68
N VAL A 473 -15.74 5.36 -19.32
CA VAL A 473 -16.34 6.61 -19.81
C VAL A 473 -16.73 7.52 -18.65
N SER A 474 -17.40 7.00 -17.62
CA SER A 474 -17.80 7.78 -16.44
C SER A 474 -16.60 8.37 -15.71
N LEU A 475 -15.53 7.59 -15.54
CA LEU A 475 -14.29 8.06 -14.91
C LEU A 475 -13.55 9.08 -15.82
N GLY A 476 -13.58 8.90 -17.14
CA GLY A 476 -13.04 9.85 -18.10
C GLY A 476 -13.77 11.20 -18.04
N VAL A 477 -15.09 11.19 -17.95
CA VAL A 477 -15.89 12.40 -17.76
C VAL A 477 -15.55 13.07 -16.42
N LEU A 478 -15.46 12.30 -15.33
CA LEU A 478 -15.07 12.85 -14.02
C LEU A 478 -13.69 13.53 -14.08
N LEU A 479 -12.71 12.91 -14.73
CA LEU A 479 -11.37 13.48 -14.90
C LEU A 479 -11.37 14.79 -15.71
N ALA A 480 -12.24 14.92 -16.69
CA ALA A 480 -12.40 16.16 -17.45
C ALA A 480 -12.93 17.33 -16.58
N PHE A 481 -13.81 17.02 -15.62
CA PHE A 481 -14.37 18.02 -14.70
C PHE A 481 -13.57 18.18 -13.40
N LEU A 482 -12.63 17.28 -13.12
CA LEU A 482 -11.83 17.29 -11.89
C LEU A 482 -11.11 18.63 -11.62
N PRO A 483 -10.56 19.34 -12.61
CA PRO A 483 -9.97 20.67 -12.38
C PRO A 483 -10.95 21.68 -11.78
N ALA A 484 -12.20 21.65 -12.19
CA ALA A 484 -13.23 22.51 -11.63
C ALA A 484 -13.57 22.17 -10.17
N VAL A 485 -13.57 20.87 -9.83
CA VAL A 485 -13.72 20.39 -8.44
C VAL A 485 -12.52 20.84 -7.60
N MET A 486 -11.31 20.61 -8.07
CA MET A 486 -10.07 21.02 -7.38
C MET A 486 -10.05 22.52 -7.10
N ARG A 487 -10.40 23.33 -8.08
CA ARG A 487 -10.48 24.79 -7.92
C ARG A 487 -11.46 25.22 -6.82
N ARG A 488 -12.53 24.45 -6.60
CA ARG A 488 -13.46 24.69 -5.48
C ARG A 488 -12.90 24.25 -4.13
N LEU A 489 -12.01 23.24 -4.11
CA LEU A 489 -11.36 22.75 -2.90
C LEU A 489 -10.17 23.61 -2.46
N GLU A 490 -9.55 24.36 -3.37
CA GLU A 490 -8.36 25.19 -3.10
C GLU A 490 -8.51 26.15 -1.91
N PRO A 491 -9.62 26.91 -1.75
CA PRO A 491 -9.79 27.79 -0.60
C PRO A 491 -9.81 27.05 0.73
N TYR A 492 -10.40 25.84 0.77
CA TYR A 492 -10.44 24.99 1.98
C TYR A 492 -9.07 24.40 2.33
N LEU A 493 -8.18 24.30 1.34
CA LEU A 493 -6.80 23.83 1.51
C LEU A 493 -5.80 24.99 1.72
N GLY A 494 -6.26 26.23 1.78
CA GLY A 494 -5.42 27.42 1.94
C GLY A 494 -4.49 27.69 0.75
N LEU A 495 -4.87 27.26 -0.46
CA LEU A 495 -4.06 27.40 -1.67
C LEU A 495 -4.47 28.65 -2.47
N GLY A 496 -3.50 29.48 -2.81
CA GLY A 496 -3.66 30.66 -3.68
C GLY A 496 -3.70 30.33 -5.18
N PRO A 497 -3.74 31.33 -6.09
CA PRO A 497 -3.64 31.12 -7.53
C PRO A 497 -2.27 30.57 -7.92
N VAL A 498 -2.22 29.73 -8.97
CA VAL A 498 -0.96 29.18 -9.51
C VAL A 498 -0.24 30.21 -10.36
N SER A 499 1.09 30.33 -10.22
CA SER A 499 1.89 31.22 -11.02
C SER A 499 1.97 30.76 -12.48
N THR A 500 1.93 31.71 -13.41
CA THR A 500 2.04 31.41 -14.85
C THR A 500 3.38 30.78 -15.20
N THR A 501 4.46 31.15 -14.51
CA THR A 501 5.81 30.58 -14.72
C THR A 501 5.85 29.09 -14.39
N ALA A 502 5.33 28.67 -13.23
CA ALA A 502 5.27 27.26 -12.85
C ALA A 502 4.41 26.47 -13.83
N GLY A 503 3.27 27.01 -14.25
CA GLY A 503 2.41 26.38 -15.25
C GLY A 503 3.11 26.20 -16.61
N LEU A 504 3.82 27.21 -17.09
CA LEU A 504 4.57 27.12 -18.34
C LEU A 504 5.72 26.10 -18.27
N LEU A 505 6.45 26.02 -17.16
CA LEU A 505 7.51 25.02 -16.96
C LEU A 505 6.96 23.59 -16.96
N VAL A 506 5.84 23.35 -16.30
CA VAL A 506 5.19 22.04 -16.27
C VAL A 506 4.67 21.64 -17.65
N LEU A 507 4.01 22.58 -18.36
CA LEU A 507 3.56 22.33 -19.72
C LEU A 507 4.74 22.03 -20.66
N ALA A 508 5.81 22.85 -20.57
CA ALA A 508 7.02 22.65 -21.37
C ALA A 508 7.68 21.29 -21.10
N SER A 509 7.73 20.83 -19.85
CA SER A 509 8.25 19.50 -19.49
C SER A 509 7.40 18.37 -20.09
N GLY A 510 6.07 18.50 -20.10
CA GLY A 510 5.17 17.53 -20.75
C GLY A 510 5.36 17.50 -22.27
N VAL A 511 5.40 18.66 -22.92
CA VAL A 511 5.66 18.78 -24.35
C VAL A 511 7.04 18.25 -24.73
N MET A 512 8.05 18.49 -23.88
CA MET A 512 9.41 17.95 -24.09
C MET A 512 9.40 16.41 -24.08
N GLY A 513 8.65 15.76 -23.18
CA GLY A 513 8.49 14.32 -23.14
C GLY A 513 7.81 13.76 -24.39
N LEU A 514 6.76 14.44 -24.87
CA LEU A 514 6.06 14.10 -26.11
C LEU A 514 7.01 14.22 -27.31
N VAL A 515 7.70 15.33 -27.48
CA VAL A 515 8.62 15.59 -28.61
C VAL A 515 9.82 14.62 -28.55
N ALA A 516 10.36 14.38 -27.37
CA ALA A 516 11.49 13.45 -27.18
C ALA A 516 11.12 12.03 -27.68
N GLU A 517 9.91 11.53 -27.38
CA GLU A 517 9.48 10.22 -27.85
C GLU A 517 9.26 10.19 -29.37
N LEU A 518 8.67 11.25 -29.94
CA LEU A 518 8.46 11.33 -31.39
C LEU A 518 9.79 11.42 -32.16
N ALA A 519 10.80 12.12 -31.59
CA ALA A 519 12.13 12.26 -32.19
C ALA A 519 13.01 11.01 -32.00
N LEU A 520 12.88 10.33 -30.85
CA LEU A 520 13.66 9.15 -30.48
C LEU A 520 12.76 7.92 -30.31
N PRO A 521 12.13 7.41 -31.40
CA PRO A 521 11.19 6.31 -31.28
C PRO A 521 11.84 5.05 -30.73
N VAL A 522 11.62 4.76 -29.45
CA VAL A 522 12.16 3.59 -28.72
C VAL A 522 11.67 2.27 -29.31
N SER A 523 10.59 2.26 -30.10
CA SER A 523 10.12 1.08 -30.85
C SER A 523 11.18 0.48 -31.78
N ARG A 524 12.13 1.28 -32.25
CA ARG A 524 13.29 0.79 -33.02
C ARG A 524 14.40 0.21 -32.15
N PHE A 525 14.40 0.48 -30.83
CA PHE A 525 15.35 -0.06 -29.85
C PHE A 525 14.90 -1.38 -29.22
N SER A 526 13.68 -1.83 -29.46
CA SER A 526 13.20 -3.16 -29.08
C SER A 526 13.98 -4.30 -29.74
N SER A 527 14.54 -4.08 -30.93
CA SER A 527 15.60 -4.91 -31.46
C SER A 527 16.92 -4.47 -30.82
N ARG A 528 17.43 -5.28 -29.90
CA ARG A 528 18.71 -5.17 -29.17
C ARG A 528 19.66 -4.13 -29.77
N SER A 529 19.85 -3.00 -29.05
CA SER A 529 20.73 -1.91 -29.48
C SER A 529 22.10 -2.46 -29.88
N VAL A 530 22.56 -2.10 -31.08
CA VAL A 530 23.88 -2.49 -31.60
C VAL A 530 25.03 -1.88 -30.78
N ILE A 531 24.77 -0.77 -30.06
CA ILE A 531 25.76 -0.04 -29.28
C ILE A 531 25.81 -0.63 -27.86
N ARG A 532 26.92 -1.29 -27.52
CA ARG A 532 27.12 -1.97 -26.22
C ARG A 532 26.72 -1.16 -24.97
N PRO A 533 27.13 0.13 -24.78
CA PRO A 533 26.77 0.87 -23.57
C PRO A 533 25.27 1.17 -23.46
N LEU A 534 24.57 1.47 -24.54
CA LEU A 534 23.11 1.68 -24.54
C LEU A 534 22.36 0.39 -24.21
N ARG A 535 22.88 -0.75 -24.65
CA ARG A 535 22.32 -2.06 -24.29
C ARG A 535 22.49 -2.37 -22.81
N ALA A 536 23.64 -2.07 -22.23
CA ALA A 536 23.86 -2.26 -20.80
C ALA A 536 22.92 -1.40 -19.94
N ILE A 537 22.66 -0.15 -20.34
CA ILE A 537 21.68 0.71 -19.68
C ILE A 537 20.25 0.15 -19.86
N GLN A 538 19.89 -0.32 -21.04
CA GLN A 538 18.58 -0.93 -21.30
C GLN A 538 18.38 -2.18 -20.45
N ASP A 539 19.36 -3.08 -20.38
CA ASP A 539 19.32 -4.29 -19.56
C ASP A 539 19.25 -3.95 -18.06
N LEU A 540 19.99 -2.92 -17.62
CA LEU A 540 19.96 -2.44 -16.24
C LEU A 540 18.57 -1.93 -15.84
N LEU A 541 17.94 -1.11 -16.69
CA LEU A 541 16.60 -0.56 -16.44
C LEU A 541 15.51 -1.63 -16.59
N ALA A 542 15.61 -2.51 -17.58
CA ALA A 542 14.65 -3.60 -17.77
C ALA A 542 14.67 -4.61 -16.61
N ALA A 543 15.85 -4.79 -15.98
CA ALA A 543 16.02 -5.63 -14.80
C ALA A 543 15.83 -4.85 -13.48
N ASP A 544 15.22 -3.65 -13.51
CA ASP A 544 14.97 -2.81 -12.33
C ASP A 544 16.24 -2.62 -11.46
N PHE A 545 17.32 -2.18 -12.09
CA PHE A 545 18.63 -2.01 -11.45
C PHE A 545 19.16 -3.28 -10.77
N TYR A 546 18.68 -4.46 -11.17
CA TYR A 546 18.94 -5.75 -10.52
C TYR A 546 18.57 -5.78 -9.03
N THR A 547 17.58 -5.01 -8.63
CA THR A 547 17.15 -4.88 -7.22
C THR A 547 16.73 -6.22 -6.63
N ASP A 548 16.03 -7.09 -7.38
CA ASP A 548 15.69 -8.46 -6.93
C ASP A 548 16.95 -9.29 -6.62
N ARG A 549 17.98 -9.22 -7.45
CA ARG A 549 19.26 -9.93 -7.19
C ARG A 549 19.97 -9.39 -5.95
N LEU A 550 19.95 -8.08 -5.75
CA LEU A 550 20.51 -7.45 -4.54
C LEU A 550 19.78 -7.94 -3.29
N TYR A 551 18.45 -7.98 -3.32
CA TYR A 551 17.64 -8.51 -2.21
C TYR A 551 17.96 -9.97 -1.90
N ARG A 552 18.04 -10.82 -2.92
CA ARG A 552 18.37 -12.24 -2.75
C ARG A 552 19.77 -12.46 -2.18
N SER A 553 20.76 -11.70 -2.64
CA SER A 553 22.15 -11.83 -2.19
C SER A 553 22.42 -11.20 -0.81
N THR A 554 21.59 -10.28 -0.35
CA THR A 554 21.76 -9.57 0.93
C THR A 554 20.72 -10.02 1.95
N ILE A 555 19.51 -9.52 1.85
CA ILE A 555 18.45 -9.71 2.87
C ILE A 555 18.04 -11.18 2.97
N VAL A 556 17.72 -11.82 1.84
CA VAL A 556 17.30 -13.21 1.82
C VAL A 556 18.42 -14.14 2.27
N ALA A 557 19.66 -13.89 1.82
CA ALA A 557 20.83 -14.66 2.25
C ALA A 557 21.10 -14.49 3.76
N PHE A 558 20.97 -13.28 4.31
CA PHE A 558 21.09 -13.01 5.74
C PHE A 558 20.02 -13.74 6.55
N VAL A 559 18.75 -13.63 6.18
CA VAL A 559 17.64 -14.32 6.85
C VAL A 559 17.80 -15.85 6.76
N ALA A 560 18.21 -16.36 5.61
CA ALA A 560 18.50 -17.79 5.44
C ALA A 560 19.69 -18.24 6.29
N GLY A 561 20.70 -17.38 6.48
CA GLY A 561 21.80 -17.59 7.41
C GLY A 561 21.33 -17.68 8.86
N LEU A 562 20.52 -16.71 9.29
CA LEU A 562 19.93 -16.70 10.63
C LEU A 562 19.06 -17.93 10.87
N ALA A 563 18.20 -18.29 9.92
CA ALA A 563 17.35 -19.47 10.02
C ALA A 563 18.18 -20.77 10.16
N ARG A 564 19.30 -20.89 9.45
CA ARG A 564 20.23 -22.03 9.61
C ARG A 564 20.88 -22.06 10.99
N LEU A 565 21.30 -20.89 11.51
CA LEU A 565 21.86 -20.79 12.87
C LEU A 565 20.82 -21.17 13.93
N THR A 566 19.60 -20.64 13.83
CA THR A 566 18.49 -20.97 14.75
C THR A 566 18.14 -22.45 14.72
N ASN A 567 18.01 -23.03 13.53
CA ASN A 567 17.76 -24.47 13.37
C ASN A 567 18.94 -25.32 13.90
N GLY A 568 20.18 -24.85 13.71
CA GLY A 568 21.37 -25.47 14.30
C GLY A 568 21.34 -25.45 15.83
N PHE A 569 20.99 -24.30 16.42
CA PHE A 569 20.84 -24.15 17.87
C PHE A 569 19.72 -25.04 18.42
N ASP A 570 18.56 -25.02 17.78
CA ASP A 570 17.42 -25.88 18.18
C ASP A 570 17.82 -27.37 18.19
N ARG A 571 18.41 -27.86 17.10
CA ARG A 571 18.81 -29.28 16.99
C ARG A 571 19.96 -29.66 17.91
N GLN A 572 20.99 -28.80 18.04
CA GLN A 572 22.24 -29.15 18.74
C GLN A 572 22.18 -28.80 20.23
N VAL A 573 21.39 -27.82 20.65
CA VAL A 573 21.29 -27.40 22.05
C VAL A 573 20.00 -27.89 22.66
N ILE A 574 18.84 -27.45 22.15
CA ILE A 574 17.54 -27.70 22.77
C ILE A 574 17.19 -29.19 22.71
N ASN A 575 17.20 -29.78 21.53
CA ASN A 575 16.81 -31.18 21.35
C ASN A 575 17.82 -32.13 22.05
N ARG A 576 19.14 -31.86 21.94
CA ARG A 576 20.14 -32.69 22.63
C ARG A 576 20.07 -32.54 24.15
N LEU A 577 19.74 -31.35 24.66
CA LEU A 577 19.52 -31.16 26.11
C LEU A 577 18.32 -31.98 26.59
N ALA A 578 17.21 -31.91 25.86
CA ALA A 578 16.01 -32.70 26.16
C ALA A 578 16.28 -34.20 26.11
N GLU A 579 17.02 -34.70 25.09
CA GLU A 579 17.46 -36.07 24.99
C GLU A 579 18.36 -36.51 26.18
N ARG A 580 19.33 -35.65 26.57
CA ARG A 580 20.22 -35.93 27.72
C ARG A 580 19.46 -35.96 29.02
N VAL A 581 18.49 -35.08 29.25
CA VAL A 581 17.61 -35.13 30.42
C VAL A 581 16.80 -36.41 30.43
N GLY A 582 16.25 -36.84 29.28
CA GLY A 582 15.54 -38.09 29.15
C GLY A 582 16.44 -39.33 29.46
N LEU A 583 17.63 -39.37 28.86
CA LEU A 583 18.62 -40.42 29.13
C LEU A 583 19.08 -40.46 30.59
N ALA A 584 19.33 -39.30 31.20
CA ALA A 584 19.70 -39.19 32.61
C ALA A 584 18.55 -39.71 33.51
N SER A 585 17.31 -39.37 33.20
CA SER A 585 16.13 -39.90 33.93
C SER A 585 16.01 -41.43 33.78
N MET A 586 16.22 -41.98 32.59
CA MET A 586 16.21 -43.43 32.35
C MET A 586 17.35 -44.12 33.09
N SER A 587 18.58 -43.59 33.01
CA SER A 587 19.74 -44.13 33.72
C SER A 587 19.55 -44.11 35.25
N THR A 588 18.94 -43.04 35.77
CA THR A 588 18.60 -42.91 37.19
C THR A 588 17.53 -43.93 37.59
N ALA A 589 16.52 -44.15 36.74
CA ALA A 589 15.50 -45.16 36.97
C ALA A 589 16.06 -46.58 36.96
N GLU A 590 16.99 -46.90 36.05
CA GLU A 590 17.70 -48.19 36.02
C GLU A 590 18.58 -48.35 37.26
N GLY A 591 19.30 -47.32 37.69
CA GLY A 591 20.08 -47.34 38.93
C GLY A 591 19.20 -47.58 40.16
N LEU A 592 18.04 -46.94 40.24
CA LEU A 592 17.06 -47.18 41.30
C LEU A 592 16.51 -48.60 41.27
N LYS A 593 16.26 -49.17 40.09
CA LYS A 593 15.81 -50.55 39.91
C LYS A 593 16.84 -51.55 40.45
N LEU A 594 18.13 -51.33 40.24
CA LEU A 594 19.21 -52.14 40.77
C LEU A 594 19.30 -52.04 42.31
N GLY A 595 18.88 -50.91 42.91
CA GLY A 595 18.80 -50.70 44.35
C GLY A 595 17.66 -51.47 45.02
N VAL A 596 16.66 -51.98 44.25
CA VAL A 596 15.53 -52.76 44.76
C VAL A 596 15.92 -54.25 44.81
N SER A 597 16.66 -54.61 45.86
CA SER A 597 17.18 -55.98 46.03
C SER A 597 16.16 -57.01 46.58
N GLY A 598 15.01 -56.54 47.06
CA GLY A 598 14.01 -57.36 47.75
C GLY A 598 14.42 -57.86 49.17
N GLN A 599 15.63 -57.48 49.63
CA GLN A 599 16.13 -57.85 50.95
C GLN A 599 15.92 -56.70 51.96
N LEU A 600 15.14 -56.96 53.00
CA LEU A 600 14.84 -55.96 54.02
C LEU A 600 16.09 -55.34 54.65
N GLN A 601 17.16 -56.15 54.83
CA GLN A 601 18.44 -55.68 55.38
C GLN A 601 19.12 -54.62 54.55
N SER A 602 19.06 -54.70 53.22
CA SER A 602 19.61 -53.70 52.29
C SER A 602 18.87 -52.38 52.39
N TYR A 603 17.55 -52.41 52.51
CA TYR A 603 16.76 -51.17 52.68
C TYR A 603 17.02 -50.48 54.01
N VAL A 604 17.07 -51.25 55.11
CA VAL A 604 17.41 -50.69 56.44
C VAL A 604 18.80 -50.08 56.44
N PHE A 605 19.78 -50.76 55.80
CA PHE A 605 21.14 -50.23 55.69
C PHE A 605 21.18 -48.94 54.87
N THR A 606 20.45 -48.87 53.77
CA THR A 606 20.37 -47.66 52.92
C THR A 606 19.76 -46.49 53.68
N VAL A 607 18.68 -46.71 54.41
CA VAL A 607 18.02 -45.70 55.24
C VAL A 607 18.96 -45.19 56.33
N ILE A 608 19.64 -46.11 57.07
CA ILE A 608 20.60 -45.70 58.10
C ILE A 608 21.75 -44.89 57.49
N THR A 609 22.30 -45.35 56.36
CA THR A 609 23.36 -44.62 55.66
C THR A 609 22.93 -43.22 55.24
N ALA A 610 21.72 -43.07 54.68
CA ALA A 610 21.16 -41.79 54.29
C ALA A 610 21.00 -40.86 55.50
N ILE A 611 20.51 -41.35 56.62
CA ILE A 611 20.38 -40.60 57.87
C ILE A 611 21.76 -40.14 58.37
N VAL A 612 22.76 -41.01 58.36
CA VAL A 612 24.11 -40.65 58.81
C VAL A 612 24.72 -39.56 57.90
N ILE A 613 24.57 -39.68 56.58
CA ILE A 613 25.04 -38.66 55.64
C ILE A 613 24.34 -37.34 55.87
N LEU A 614 23.04 -37.36 56.12
CA LEU A 614 22.23 -36.14 56.35
C LEU A 614 22.65 -35.45 57.65
N PHE A 615 22.89 -36.25 58.75
CA PHE A 615 23.41 -35.72 60.02
C PHE A 615 24.85 -35.18 59.87
N ALA A 616 25.71 -35.87 59.18
CA ALA A 616 27.06 -35.43 58.92
C ALA A 616 27.07 -34.11 58.06
N GLY A 617 26.17 -34.00 57.06
CA GLY A 617 26.00 -32.79 56.27
C GLY A 617 25.45 -31.61 57.10
N LEU A 618 24.50 -31.88 57.96
CA LEU A 618 23.97 -30.84 58.91
C LEU A 618 25.02 -30.40 59.92
N ALA A 619 25.79 -31.33 60.46
CA ALA A 619 26.89 -31.03 61.40
C ALA A 619 27.99 -30.19 60.72
N SER A 620 28.37 -30.52 59.47
CA SER A 620 29.33 -29.74 58.72
C SER A 620 28.85 -28.32 58.42
N LEU A 621 27.55 -28.15 58.17
CA LEU A 621 26.95 -26.81 57.99
C LEU A 621 26.88 -25.98 59.31
N GLN A 622 26.82 -26.64 60.48
CA GLN A 622 26.91 -25.96 61.77
C GLN A 622 28.35 -25.58 62.15
N VAL A 623 29.34 -26.28 61.65
CA VAL A 623 30.78 -25.95 61.88
C VAL A 623 31.24 -24.84 60.97
N LEU A 624 30.55 -24.61 59.84
CA LEU A 624 30.83 -23.55 58.88
C LEU A 624 30.06 -22.23 59.16
N ARG A 625 29.21 -22.21 60.19
CA ARG A 625 28.65 -21.00 60.80
C ARG A 625 29.42 -20.64 62.04
#